data_dc4f572b68b5db471b70f6084f7c662e
#
_entry.id   dc4f572b68b5db471b70f6084f7c662e
#
_cell.length_a   1.000
_cell.length_b   1.000
_cell.length_c   1.000
_cell.angle_alpha   90.00
_cell.angle_beta   90.00
_cell.angle_gamma   90.00
#
_symmetry.space_group_name_H-M   'P 1'
#
loop_
_entity.id
_entity.type
_entity.pdbx_description
1 polymer ?
#
loop_
_entity_poly.entity_id
_entity_poly.type
_entity_poly.pdbx_seq_one_letter_code
_entity_poly.pdbx_strand_id
1 'polypeptide(L)'
;MMFLIYSDRAKFTMTKEEEQLYRSFYTLSPGEFRKLMKIATWFDTEKEETITTCGEVPDKMFFILEGTASINRGGKTFKVGPGVFIGELAFLSKNPATANVCLNKQAKGVSWNSSDLTRLLATRPQMKVAFDSLLNNDLASKLSNDSNNSGGRNEASRSRLAS
;
A
#
# COMPACT_ATOMS: atom_id res chain seq x y z
N MET A 1 8.71 32.36 -23.11
CA MET A 1 7.58 31.55 -22.63
C MET A 1 7.66 30.08 -23.04
N MET A 2 8.04 29.74 -24.25
CA MET A 2 8.24 28.33 -24.65
C MET A 2 9.35 27.62 -23.90
N PHE A 3 10.36 28.32 -23.45
CA PHE A 3 11.50 27.76 -22.69
C PHE A 3 11.13 27.24 -21.28
N LEU A 4 10.17 27.88 -20.61
CA LEU A 4 9.66 27.45 -19.30
C LEU A 4 8.83 26.16 -19.39
N ILE A 5 8.07 25.96 -20.46
CA ILE A 5 7.28 24.76 -20.72
C ILE A 5 8.19 23.56 -21.01
N TYR A 6 9.30 23.78 -21.72
CA TYR A 6 10.29 22.73 -22.02
C TYR A 6 11.10 22.34 -20.79
N SER A 7 11.44 23.28 -19.92
CA SER A 7 12.11 23.04 -18.64
C SER A 7 11.22 22.26 -17.67
N ASP A 8 9.92 22.53 -17.64
CA ASP A 8 8.98 21.79 -16.83
C ASP A 8 8.78 20.35 -17.34
N ARG A 9 8.76 20.12 -18.64
CA ARG A 9 8.72 18.77 -19.21
C ARG A 9 9.97 17.96 -18.92
N ALA A 10 11.15 18.58 -18.92
CA ALA A 10 12.41 17.92 -18.55
C ALA A 10 12.46 17.52 -17.07
N LYS A 11 11.78 18.25 -16.19
CA LYS A 11 11.62 17.94 -14.76
C LYS A 11 10.64 16.80 -14.49
N PHE A 12 9.91 16.35 -15.50
CA PHE A 12 8.90 15.28 -15.42
C PHE A 12 9.43 13.90 -15.79
N THR A 13 10.73 13.75 -15.99
CA THR A 13 11.32 12.45 -16.28
C THR A 13 11.29 11.60 -15.00
N MET A 14 10.41 10.62 -14.98
CA MET A 14 10.32 9.65 -13.90
C MET A 14 11.43 8.62 -14.03
N THR A 15 11.97 8.15 -12.90
CA THR A 15 12.81 6.95 -12.88
C THR A 15 11.96 5.71 -13.23
N LYS A 16 12.61 4.59 -13.54
CA LYS A 16 11.89 3.34 -13.83
C LYS A 16 11.03 2.89 -12.64
N GLU A 17 11.53 3.06 -11.43
CA GLU A 17 10.79 2.73 -10.20
C GLU A 17 9.59 3.65 -10.01
N GLU A 18 9.75 4.94 -10.24
CA GLU A 18 8.64 5.90 -10.17
C GLU A 18 7.58 5.61 -11.23
N GLU A 19 7.99 5.25 -12.45
CA GLU A 19 7.09 4.90 -13.52
C GLU A 19 6.28 3.63 -13.21
N GLN A 20 6.94 2.61 -12.65
CA GLN A 20 6.30 1.40 -12.19
C GLN A 20 5.30 1.69 -11.06
N LEU A 21 5.69 2.54 -10.11
CA LEU A 21 4.84 2.99 -9.01
C LEU A 21 3.62 3.77 -9.53
N TYR A 22 3.83 4.68 -10.49
CA TYR A 22 2.77 5.47 -11.10
C TYR A 22 1.70 4.59 -11.76
N ARG A 23 2.10 3.52 -12.42
CA ARG A 23 1.15 2.55 -13.02
C ARG A 23 0.22 1.93 -11.97
N SER A 24 0.69 1.75 -10.74
CA SER A 24 -0.12 1.25 -9.64
C SER A 24 -1.11 2.29 -9.10
N PHE A 25 -0.84 3.59 -9.33
CA PHE A 25 -1.70 4.69 -8.91
C PHE A 25 -2.54 5.25 -10.06
N TYR A 26 -3.19 4.35 -10.79
CA TYR A 26 -3.90 4.62 -12.03
C TYR A 26 -5.08 5.61 -11.92
N THR A 27 -5.60 5.87 -10.72
CA THR A 27 -6.67 6.85 -10.48
C THR A 27 -6.17 8.27 -10.36
N LEU A 28 -4.86 8.47 -10.14
CA LEU A 28 -4.23 9.77 -9.98
C LEU A 28 -3.75 10.32 -11.31
N SER A 29 -3.88 11.63 -11.49
CA SER A 29 -3.20 12.33 -12.58
C SER A 29 -1.69 12.41 -12.33
N PRO A 30 -0.87 12.65 -13.37
CA PRO A 30 0.58 12.81 -13.19
C PRO A 30 0.95 13.90 -12.19
N GLY A 31 0.21 15.01 -12.18
CA GLY A 31 0.43 16.11 -11.23
C GLY A 31 0.10 15.73 -9.79
N GLU A 32 -0.98 14.99 -9.58
CA GLU A 32 -1.38 14.47 -8.28
C GLU A 32 -0.37 13.45 -7.76
N PHE A 33 0.03 12.51 -8.59
CA PHE A 33 1.07 11.54 -8.26
C PHE A 33 2.38 12.21 -7.84
N ARG A 34 2.78 13.27 -8.54
CA ARG A 34 3.98 14.02 -8.18
C ARG A 34 3.89 14.66 -6.80
N LYS A 35 2.74 15.23 -6.45
CA LYS A 35 2.51 15.80 -5.12
C LYS A 35 2.61 14.74 -4.03
N LEU A 36 2.07 13.57 -4.30
CA LEU A 36 2.18 12.41 -3.42
C LEU A 36 3.63 11.97 -3.22
N MET A 37 4.42 11.95 -4.30
CA MET A 37 5.82 11.56 -4.24
C MET A 37 6.72 12.56 -3.52
N LYS A 38 6.35 13.84 -3.47
CA LYS A 38 7.09 14.86 -2.72
C LYS A 38 7.12 14.61 -1.22
N ILE A 39 6.08 14.00 -0.69
CA ILE A 39 5.99 13.66 0.75
C ILE A 39 6.29 12.18 1.03
N ALA A 40 6.66 11.41 0.01
CA ALA A 40 7.01 10.01 0.15
C ALA A 40 8.47 9.83 0.56
N THR A 41 8.72 8.75 1.29
CA THR A 41 10.06 8.28 1.62
C THR A 41 10.26 6.89 1.01
N TRP A 42 11.32 6.71 0.23
CA TRP A 42 11.69 5.40 -0.30
C TRP A 42 12.29 4.53 0.81
N PHE A 43 11.96 3.26 0.81
CA PHE A 43 12.58 2.27 1.69
C PHE A 43 13.11 1.08 0.88
N ASP A 44 14.14 0.46 1.42
CA ASP A 44 14.73 -0.79 0.92
C ASP A 44 15.23 -1.57 2.13
N THR A 45 14.68 -2.74 2.40
CA THR A 45 14.98 -3.48 3.62
C THR A 45 16.14 -4.45 3.42
N GLU A 46 17.18 -4.34 4.23
CA GLU A 46 18.28 -5.31 4.28
C GLU A 46 17.94 -6.53 5.13
N LYS A 47 17.05 -6.35 6.11
CA LYS A 47 16.55 -7.38 7.03
C LYS A 47 15.07 -7.16 7.31
N GLU A 48 14.43 -8.12 7.94
CA GLU A 48 13.04 -7.98 8.37
C GLU A 48 12.85 -6.78 9.30
N GLU A 49 11.77 -6.03 9.09
CA GLU A 49 11.46 -4.82 9.84
C GLU A 49 9.97 -4.77 10.19
N THR A 50 9.67 -4.69 11.50
CA THR A 50 8.30 -4.50 11.97
C THR A 50 7.85 -3.08 11.71
N ILE A 51 6.76 -2.92 10.96
CA ILE A 51 6.24 -1.60 10.55
C ILE A 51 4.88 -1.28 11.16
N THR A 52 4.15 -2.28 11.64
CA THR A 52 2.82 -2.08 12.24
C THR A 52 2.66 -3.03 13.41
N THR A 53 2.17 -2.51 14.53
CA THR A 53 1.88 -3.29 15.73
C THR A 53 0.38 -3.29 16.01
N CYS A 54 -0.21 -4.46 16.19
CA CYS A 54 -1.62 -4.62 16.52
C CYS A 54 -1.99 -3.82 17.77
N GLY A 55 -3.08 -3.06 17.71
CA GLY A 55 -3.56 -2.22 18.80
C GLY A 55 -2.98 -0.80 18.84
N GLU A 56 -1.96 -0.51 18.04
CA GLU A 56 -1.38 0.81 17.91
C GLU A 56 -1.92 1.51 16.65
N VAL A 57 -2.06 2.83 16.71
CA VAL A 57 -2.40 3.65 15.54
C VAL A 57 -1.12 3.87 14.73
N PRO A 58 -1.03 3.35 13.49
CA PRO A 58 0.16 3.55 12.67
C PRO A 58 0.35 5.02 12.32
N ASP A 59 1.59 5.49 12.40
CA ASP A 59 1.97 6.85 12.01
C ASP A 59 2.36 6.96 10.53
N LYS A 60 2.50 5.82 9.86
CA LYS A 60 2.88 5.72 8.45
C LYS A 60 1.99 4.74 7.68
N MET A 61 1.85 5.02 6.40
CA MET A 61 1.29 4.08 5.42
C MET A 61 2.37 3.69 4.41
N PHE A 62 2.36 2.44 3.96
CA PHE A 62 3.38 1.87 3.08
C PHE A 62 2.75 1.37 1.79
N PHE A 63 3.53 1.42 0.72
CA PHE A 63 3.24 0.69 -0.52
C PHE A 63 4.45 -0.15 -0.90
N ILE A 64 4.24 -1.43 -1.14
CA ILE A 64 5.29 -2.38 -1.51
C ILE A 64 5.38 -2.44 -3.03
N LEU A 65 6.50 -1.98 -3.58
CA LEU A 65 6.77 -2.04 -5.01
C LEU A 65 7.40 -3.39 -5.40
N GLU A 66 8.36 -3.85 -4.61
CA GLU A 66 9.05 -5.12 -4.76
C GLU A 66 9.15 -5.84 -3.42
N GLY A 67 9.14 -7.16 -3.43
CA GLY A 67 9.20 -7.96 -2.23
C GLY A 67 7.85 -8.15 -1.57
N THR A 68 7.85 -8.56 -0.31
CA THR A 68 6.65 -8.95 0.43
C THR A 68 6.66 -8.44 1.87
N ALA A 69 5.49 -8.45 2.49
CA ALA A 69 5.33 -8.30 3.93
C ALA A 69 4.63 -9.53 4.52
N SER A 70 4.92 -9.83 5.76
CA SER A 70 4.23 -10.85 6.54
C SER A 70 3.22 -10.18 7.47
N ILE A 71 1.97 -10.59 7.40
CA ILE A 71 0.87 -10.08 8.21
C ILE A 71 0.48 -11.17 9.21
N ASN A 72 0.48 -10.83 10.49
CA ASN A 72 -0.01 -11.71 11.55
C ASN A 72 -1.28 -11.12 12.15
N ARG A 73 -2.38 -11.84 11.99
CA ARG A 73 -3.69 -11.47 12.54
C ARG A 73 -4.31 -12.66 13.23
N GLY A 74 -4.54 -12.55 14.55
CA GLY A 74 -5.18 -13.59 15.32
C GLY A 74 -4.43 -14.93 15.30
N GLY A 75 -3.10 -14.89 15.32
CA GLY A 75 -2.25 -16.08 15.29
C GLY A 75 -2.03 -16.69 13.90
N LYS A 76 -2.67 -16.15 12.87
CA LYS A 76 -2.47 -16.57 11.47
C LYS A 76 -1.49 -15.62 10.78
N THR A 77 -0.50 -16.18 10.11
CA THR A 77 0.48 -15.40 9.32
C THR A 77 0.32 -15.70 7.84
N PHE A 78 0.28 -14.65 7.04
CA PHE A 78 0.24 -14.75 5.58
C PHE A 78 1.10 -13.65 4.95
N LYS A 79 1.53 -13.88 3.72
CA LYS A 79 2.34 -12.93 2.95
C LYS A 79 1.49 -12.14 1.98
N VAL A 80 1.84 -10.86 1.81
CA VAL A 80 1.23 -9.97 0.83
C VAL A 80 2.30 -9.21 0.04
N GLY A 81 1.96 -8.81 -1.16
CA GLY A 81 2.82 -8.05 -2.05
C GLY A 81 3.46 -8.90 -3.16
N PRO A 82 4.14 -8.26 -4.11
CA PRO A 82 4.22 -6.81 -4.30
C PRO A 82 2.91 -6.17 -4.80
N GLY A 83 2.89 -4.83 -4.88
CA GLY A 83 1.75 -4.09 -5.43
C GLY A 83 0.60 -3.84 -4.46
N VAL A 84 0.87 -3.81 -3.17
CA VAL A 84 -0.14 -3.63 -2.13
C VAL A 84 0.20 -2.49 -1.18
N PHE A 85 -0.84 -1.86 -0.62
CA PHE A 85 -0.72 -0.94 0.49
C PHE A 85 -0.67 -1.69 1.83
N ILE A 86 0.00 -1.11 2.80
CA ILE A 86 0.00 -1.55 4.20
C ILE A 86 -0.39 -0.36 5.08
N GLY A 87 -1.35 -0.60 5.98
CA GLY A 87 -1.86 0.42 6.90
C GLY A 87 -3.02 1.25 6.36
N GLU A 88 -3.57 0.89 5.20
CA GLU A 88 -4.68 1.59 4.56
C GLU A 88 -5.97 1.57 5.38
N LEU A 89 -6.29 0.47 6.03
CA LEU A 89 -7.48 0.35 6.86
C LEU A 89 -7.42 1.30 8.06
N ALA A 90 -6.30 1.33 8.76
CA ALA A 90 -6.09 2.24 9.88
C ALA A 90 -6.08 3.71 9.42
N PHE A 91 -5.52 3.98 8.26
CA PHE A 91 -5.52 5.32 7.66
C PHE A 91 -6.94 5.81 7.34
N LEU A 92 -7.76 4.98 6.71
CA LEU A 92 -9.14 5.32 6.34
C LEU A 92 -10.06 5.43 7.56
N SER A 93 -9.97 4.49 8.50
CA SER A 93 -10.85 4.41 9.67
C SER A 93 -10.40 5.25 10.86
N LYS A 94 -9.11 5.65 10.90
CA LYS A 94 -8.45 6.28 12.06
C LYS A 94 -8.44 5.41 13.32
N ASN A 95 -8.66 4.12 13.17
CA ASN A 95 -8.64 3.14 14.25
C ASN A 95 -7.25 2.49 14.38
N PRO A 96 -6.95 1.87 15.54
CA PRO A 96 -5.73 1.08 15.71
C PRO A 96 -5.62 -0.04 14.69
N ALA A 97 -4.38 -0.45 14.38
CA ALA A 97 -4.10 -1.57 13.51
C ALA A 97 -4.66 -2.88 14.08
N THR A 98 -5.18 -3.73 13.20
CA THR A 98 -5.77 -5.03 13.57
C THR A 98 -4.79 -6.20 13.41
N ALA A 99 -3.58 -5.94 12.95
CA ALA A 99 -2.57 -6.96 12.70
C ALA A 99 -1.16 -6.42 12.98
N ASN A 100 -0.24 -7.33 13.26
CA ASN A 100 1.19 -7.04 13.20
C ASN A 100 1.68 -7.22 11.77
N VAL A 101 2.48 -6.30 11.27
CA VAL A 101 3.05 -6.36 9.93
C VAL A 101 4.55 -6.18 9.97
N CYS A 102 5.25 -7.08 9.28
CA CYS A 102 6.69 -7.06 9.14
C CYS A 102 7.05 -7.03 7.64
N LEU A 103 7.85 -6.06 7.24
CA LEU A 103 8.47 -6.07 5.91
C LEU A 103 9.50 -7.18 5.86
N ASN A 104 9.45 -8.03 4.85
CA ASN A 104 10.42 -9.08 4.66
C ASN A 104 11.72 -8.50 4.10
N LYS A 105 12.80 -9.27 4.17
CA LYS A 105 14.08 -8.91 3.59
C LYS A 105 13.93 -8.62 2.09
N GLN A 106 14.64 -7.59 1.60
CA GLN A 106 14.61 -7.16 0.20
C GLN A 106 13.24 -6.62 -0.27
N ALA A 107 12.43 -6.09 0.64
CA ALA A 107 11.25 -5.33 0.29
C ALA A 107 11.63 -3.89 -0.06
N LYS A 108 11.07 -3.38 -1.15
CA LYS A 108 11.31 -2.02 -1.65
C LYS A 108 9.97 -1.35 -1.94
N GLY A 109 9.88 -0.08 -1.60
CA GLY A 109 8.67 0.69 -1.85
C GLY A 109 8.76 2.10 -1.32
N VAL A 110 7.60 2.67 -1.02
CA VAL A 110 7.46 4.02 -0.49
C VAL A 110 6.58 4.03 0.75
N SER A 111 6.84 4.98 1.63
CA SER A 111 6.03 5.24 2.80
C SER A 111 5.66 6.71 2.90
N TRP A 112 4.55 6.98 3.55
CA TRP A 112 4.07 8.32 3.83
C TRP A 112 3.76 8.45 5.31
N ASN A 113 4.14 9.55 5.90
CA ASN A 113 3.65 9.93 7.21
C ASN A 113 2.13 10.18 7.10
N SER A 114 1.34 9.56 7.96
CA SER A 114 -0.12 9.65 7.92
C SER A 114 -0.64 11.07 8.09
N SER A 115 0.01 11.88 8.92
CA SER A 115 -0.36 13.27 9.12
C SER A 115 -0.06 14.15 7.90
N ASP A 116 1.07 13.94 7.24
CA ASP A 116 1.42 14.65 6.01
C ASP A 116 0.48 14.29 4.87
N LEU A 117 0.15 13.02 4.74
CA LEU A 117 -0.78 12.53 3.73
C LEU A 117 -2.19 13.08 3.96
N THR A 118 -2.67 13.05 5.19
CA THR A 118 -3.97 13.63 5.57
C THR A 118 -4.03 15.13 5.23
N ARG A 119 -2.97 15.87 5.53
CA ARG A 119 -2.88 17.30 5.24
C ARG A 119 -2.88 17.59 3.73
N LEU A 120 -2.13 16.81 2.95
CA LEU A 120 -2.11 16.93 1.50
C LEU A 120 -3.50 16.70 0.91
N LEU A 121 -4.19 15.63 1.32
CA LEU A 121 -5.50 15.26 0.78
C LEU A 121 -6.61 16.21 1.23
N ALA A 122 -6.50 16.81 2.43
CA ALA A 122 -7.49 17.76 2.96
C ALA A 122 -7.63 19.01 2.09
N THR A 123 -6.56 19.43 1.40
CA THR A 123 -6.56 20.62 0.53
C THR A 123 -6.92 20.30 -0.93
N ARG A 124 -7.12 19.02 -1.27
CA ARG A 124 -7.30 18.55 -2.65
C ARG A 124 -8.41 17.50 -2.72
N PRO A 125 -9.69 17.94 -2.72
CA PRO A 125 -10.84 17.01 -2.67
C PRO A 125 -10.87 15.97 -3.78
N GLN A 126 -10.50 16.34 -5.01
CA GLN A 126 -10.46 15.40 -6.15
C GLN A 126 -9.37 14.35 -6.00
N MET A 127 -8.20 14.75 -5.54
CA MET A 127 -7.09 13.84 -5.24
C MET A 127 -7.45 12.90 -4.11
N LYS A 128 -8.14 13.39 -3.08
CA LYS A 128 -8.62 12.56 -1.96
C LYS A 128 -9.55 11.46 -2.46
N VAL A 129 -10.53 11.78 -3.30
CA VAL A 129 -11.46 10.81 -3.87
C VAL A 129 -10.71 9.75 -4.68
N ALA A 130 -9.77 10.16 -5.53
CA ALA A 130 -8.98 9.27 -6.35
C ALA A 130 -8.08 8.36 -5.50
N PHE A 131 -7.46 8.89 -4.46
CA PHE A 131 -6.60 8.14 -3.54
C PHE A 131 -7.40 7.17 -2.67
N ASP A 132 -8.52 7.60 -2.09
CA ASP A 132 -9.41 6.73 -1.31
C ASP A 132 -9.92 5.56 -2.17
N SER A 133 -10.18 5.80 -3.45
CA SER A 133 -10.57 4.76 -4.40
C SER A 133 -9.48 3.69 -4.57
N LEU A 134 -8.21 4.09 -4.66
CA LEU A 134 -7.08 3.14 -4.70
C LEU A 134 -7.01 2.29 -3.45
N LEU A 135 -7.15 2.90 -2.28
CA LEU A 135 -7.10 2.18 -1.00
C LEU A 135 -8.26 1.21 -0.85
N ASN A 136 -9.47 1.60 -1.24
CA ASN A 136 -10.64 0.73 -1.19
C ASN A 136 -10.52 -0.45 -2.16
N ASN A 137 -9.97 -0.25 -3.35
CA ASN A 137 -9.71 -1.32 -4.31
C ASN A 137 -8.68 -2.32 -3.77
N ASP A 138 -7.64 -1.84 -3.12
CA ASP A 138 -6.63 -2.69 -2.47
C ASP A 138 -7.23 -3.54 -1.34
N LEU A 139 -8.04 -2.95 -0.49
CA LEU A 139 -8.75 -3.66 0.58
C LEU A 139 -9.71 -4.72 0.03
N ALA A 140 -10.48 -4.42 -1.00
CA ALA A 140 -11.40 -5.36 -1.64
C ALA A 140 -10.64 -6.57 -2.23
N SER A 141 -9.49 -6.33 -2.86
CA SER A 141 -8.62 -7.37 -3.40
C SER A 141 -8.09 -8.31 -2.31
N LYS A 142 -7.67 -7.76 -1.17
CA LYS A 142 -7.19 -8.55 -0.01
C LYS A 142 -8.30 -9.42 0.58
N LEU A 143 -9.51 -8.89 0.73
CA LEU A 143 -10.67 -9.63 1.24
C LEU A 143 -11.07 -10.79 0.33
N SER A 144 -11.01 -10.61 -0.99
CA SER A 144 -11.30 -11.67 -1.97
C SER A 144 -10.30 -12.82 -1.86
N ASN A 145 -9.03 -12.51 -1.66
CA ASN A 145 -7.98 -13.51 -1.51
C ASN A 145 -8.10 -14.31 -0.22
N ASP A 146 -8.50 -13.67 0.88
CA ASP A 146 -8.77 -14.35 2.15
C ASP A 146 -9.94 -15.34 2.05
N SER A 147 -11.00 -14.98 1.35
CA SER A 147 -12.19 -15.83 1.14
C SER A 147 -11.85 -17.08 0.33
N ASN A 148 -11.01 -16.95 -0.70
CA ASN A 148 -10.57 -18.07 -1.51
C ASN A 148 -9.64 -19.03 -0.76
N ASN A 149 -8.85 -18.52 0.18
CA ASN A 149 -7.93 -19.35 0.98
C ASN A 149 -8.64 -20.11 2.12
N SER A 150 -9.77 -19.60 2.61
CA SER A 150 -10.59 -20.28 3.61
C SER A 150 -11.52 -21.34 3.01
N GLY A 151 -11.96 -21.19 1.76
CA GLY A 151 -12.79 -22.17 1.05
C GLY A 151 -12.08 -23.47 0.70
N GLY A 152 -10.79 -23.42 0.40
CA GLY A 152 -10.00 -24.59 0.03
C GLY A 152 -9.70 -25.57 1.17
N ARG A 153 -9.83 -25.14 2.42
CA ARG A 153 -9.61 -26.01 3.60
C ARG A 153 -10.83 -26.86 3.96
N ASN A 154 -12.03 -26.43 3.61
CA ASN A 154 -13.27 -27.15 3.95
C ASN A 154 -13.55 -28.32 3.00
N GLU A 155 -13.06 -28.30 1.78
CA GLU A 155 -13.24 -29.43 0.84
C GLU A 155 -12.29 -30.58 1.14
N ALA A 156 -11.05 -30.29 1.58
CA ALA A 156 -10.11 -31.36 1.94
C ALA A 156 -10.51 -32.13 3.22
N SER A 157 -11.32 -31.52 4.08
CA SER A 157 -11.82 -32.19 5.31
C SER A 157 -13.05 -33.06 5.04
N ARG A 158 -13.83 -32.77 4.00
CA ARG A 158 -15.03 -33.53 3.66
C ARG A 158 -14.72 -34.83 2.90
N SER A 159 -13.62 -34.88 2.16
CA SER A 159 -13.23 -36.08 1.43
C SER A 159 -12.60 -37.19 2.27
N ARG A 160 -12.20 -36.88 3.54
CA ARG A 160 -11.66 -37.86 4.48
C ARG A 160 -12.70 -38.55 5.36
N LEU A 161 -13.95 -38.09 5.34
CA LEU A 161 -15.05 -38.67 6.13
C LEU A 161 -16.00 -39.55 5.30
N ALA A 162 -15.74 -39.70 4.01
CA ALA A 162 -16.54 -40.48 3.07
C ALA A 162 -15.85 -41.79 2.59
N SER A 163 -14.86 -42.29 3.35
CA SER A 163 -14.17 -43.57 3.08
C SER A 163 -14.38 -44.54 4.22
#